data_344bde5fd968bfc50b9680a41a35fde0
#
_entry.id   344bde5fd968bfc50b9680a41a35fde0
#
_cell.length_a   1.000
_cell.length_b   1.000
_cell.length_c   1.000
_cell.angle_alpha   90.00
_cell.angle_beta   90.00
_cell.angle_gamma   90.00
#
_symmetry.space_group_name_H-M   'P 1'
#
loop_
_entity.id
_entity.type
_entity.pdbx_description
1 polymer ?
#
loop_
_entity_poly.entity_id
_entity_poly.type
_entity_poly.pdbx_seq_one_letter_code
_entity_poly.pdbx_strand_id
1 'polypeptide(L)'
;MPVVSRVGLWVTGLLALPLLAACGGSKHTCETTDEPYLAARTDAQLRIPEGLTRPDGASALVVPDVKPGGQAAGSGCLADAPSYFRSSGTVARSPEEVVASWAQAWASREADAVLALYSTSFVAPTDTAGSAAWLEQRREQIATGPVPEPMIENLKVDQDGADRRVASFVQKFGTNSLRKELTMVRESNSWRIAAEKVVDVK
;
A
#
# COMPACT_ATOMS: atom_id res chain seq x y z
N MET A 1 10.03 -70.97 26.22
CA MET A 1 9.13 -69.88 25.83
C MET A 1 9.41 -68.71 26.75
N PRO A 2 10.13 -67.67 26.35
CA PRO A 2 10.28 -66.47 27.16
C PRO A 2 9.35 -65.36 26.68
N VAL A 3 8.62 -64.79 27.60
CA VAL A 3 7.78 -63.64 27.51
C VAL A 3 8.70 -62.41 27.46
N VAL A 4 8.73 -61.67 26.37
CA VAL A 4 9.45 -60.39 26.25
C VAL A 4 8.50 -59.26 26.64
N SER A 5 8.84 -58.64 27.74
CA SER A 5 8.17 -57.44 28.31
C SER A 5 8.37 -56.25 27.42
N ARG A 6 7.27 -55.62 26.95
CA ARG A 6 7.24 -54.33 26.26
C ARG A 6 6.97 -53.23 27.31
N VAL A 7 8.03 -52.69 27.88
CA VAL A 7 7.95 -51.43 28.68
C VAL A 7 9.10 -50.54 28.24
N GLY A 8 8.79 -49.40 27.71
CA GLY A 8 9.79 -48.37 27.43
C GLY A 8 9.66 -47.70 26.07
N LEU A 9 8.73 -46.76 25.89
CA LEU A 9 8.85 -45.61 24.93
C LEU A 9 7.72 -44.58 25.13
N TRP A 10 7.67 -43.95 26.29
CA TRP A 10 6.73 -42.84 26.52
C TRP A 10 7.35 -41.67 27.33
N VAL A 11 8.56 -41.20 27.00
CA VAL A 11 9.17 -40.03 27.72
C VAL A 11 9.92 -39.08 26.79
N THR A 12 9.67 -39.01 25.51
CA THR A 12 10.36 -38.05 24.63
C THR A 12 9.41 -37.17 23.82
N GLY A 13 8.27 -36.73 24.40
CA GLY A 13 7.28 -35.93 23.72
C GLY A 13 6.91 -34.61 24.36
N LEU A 14 7.63 -34.08 25.37
CA LEU A 14 7.15 -32.94 26.14
C LEU A 14 8.14 -31.76 26.28
N LEU A 15 9.03 -31.55 25.31
CA LEU A 15 10.00 -30.43 25.41
C LEU A 15 10.15 -29.58 24.13
N ALA A 16 9.13 -29.53 23.26
CA ALA A 16 9.23 -28.77 22.00
C ALA A 16 8.09 -27.75 21.78
N LEU A 17 7.49 -27.16 22.84
CA LEU A 17 6.36 -26.25 22.68
C LEU A 17 6.46 -24.89 23.40
N PRO A 18 7.59 -24.19 23.45
CA PRO A 18 7.49 -22.74 23.69
C PRO A 18 8.33 -21.87 22.75
N LEU A 19 8.35 -22.12 21.44
CA LEU A 19 9.11 -21.27 20.51
C LEU A 19 8.25 -20.55 19.47
N LEU A 20 6.91 -20.57 19.57
CA LEU A 20 6.01 -19.91 18.65
C LEU A 20 5.28 -18.68 19.20
N ALA A 21 5.70 -18.13 20.33
CA ALA A 21 5.09 -16.93 20.93
C ALA A 21 5.92 -15.64 20.75
N ALA A 22 6.80 -15.55 19.75
CA ALA A 22 7.68 -14.41 19.55
C ALA A 22 7.32 -13.53 18.35
N CYS A 23 6.07 -13.53 17.88
CA CYS A 23 5.53 -12.52 16.98
C CYS A 23 4.46 -11.69 17.69
N GLY A 24 4.74 -11.22 18.89
CA GLY A 24 4.03 -10.13 19.50
C GLY A 24 4.46 -8.85 18.81
N GLY A 25 3.61 -8.31 17.90
CA GLY A 25 3.80 -6.97 17.37
C GLY A 25 4.03 -6.02 18.53
N SER A 26 5.17 -5.36 18.57
CA SER A 26 5.47 -4.28 19.51
C SER A 26 4.38 -3.23 19.35
N LYS A 27 3.45 -3.17 20.29
CA LYS A 27 2.63 -1.98 20.47
C LYS A 27 3.65 -0.88 20.73
N HIS A 28 3.83 0.01 19.76
CA HIS A 28 4.60 1.22 19.98
C HIS A 28 3.90 1.98 21.09
N THR A 29 4.36 1.77 22.32
CA THR A 29 4.05 2.66 23.40
C THR A 29 4.75 3.96 23.02
N CYS A 30 3.98 5.04 22.90
CA CYS A 30 4.54 6.38 22.76
C CYS A 30 5.22 6.74 24.08
N GLU A 31 6.34 6.12 24.36
CA GLU A 31 7.21 6.50 25.42
C GLU A 31 7.90 7.77 24.95
N THR A 32 7.49 8.89 25.48
CA THR A 32 8.24 10.13 25.36
C THR A 32 9.53 9.91 26.11
N THR A 33 10.51 9.34 25.45
CA THR A 33 11.88 9.38 25.92
C THR A 33 12.21 10.85 26.06
N ASP A 34 12.70 11.28 27.24
CA ASP A 34 13.15 12.65 27.48
C ASP A 34 14.36 12.92 26.58
N GLU A 35 14.11 13.20 25.31
CA GLU A 35 15.13 13.53 24.35
C GLU A 35 15.76 14.88 24.76
N PRO A 36 17.08 14.97 24.86
CA PRO A 36 17.75 16.18 25.34
C PRO A 36 17.38 17.45 24.57
N TYR A 37 16.97 17.32 23.28
CA TYR A 37 16.55 18.46 22.46
C TYR A 37 15.20 19.05 22.87
N LEU A 38 14.33 18.28 23.55
CA LEU A 38 13.05 18.80 24.07
C LEU A 38 13.25 19.75 25.25
N ALA A 39 14.38 19.65 25.93
CA ALA A 39 14.78 20.57 26.98
C ALA A 39 15.57 21.77 26.45
N ALA A 40 15.84 21.82 25.14
CA ALA A 40 16.56 22.92 24.52
C ALA A 40 15.79 24.24 24.69
N ARG A 41 16.45 25.23 25.23
CA ARG A 41 15.91 26.58 25.36
C ARG A 41 16.43 27.44 24.23
N THR A 42 15.63 28.40 23.81
CA THR A 42 16.10 29.43 22.88
C THR A 42 17.26 30.17 23.50
N ASP A 43 18.42 30.11 22.85
CA ASP A 43 19.61 30.81 23.29
C ASP A 43 19.41 32.34 23.26
N ALA A 44 20.28 33.06 24.00
CA ALA A 44 20.24 34.49 24.05
C ALA A 44 20.26 35.13 22.66
N GLN A 45 19.54 36.22 22.50
CA GLN A 45 19.49 36.96 21.23
C GLN A 45 20.88 37.20 20.66
N LEU A 46 21.00 36.99 19.36
CA LEU A 46 22.27 37.25 18.62
C LEU A 46 22.77 38.67 18.87
N ARG A 47 24.00 38.80 19.38
CA ARG A 47 24.65 40.12 19.48
C ARG A 47 25.15 40.52 18.11
N ILE A 48 24.72 41.66 17.65
CA ILE A 48 25.14 42.20 16.36
C ILE A 48 26.46 42.91 16.63
N PRO A 49 27.54 42.58 15.90
CA PRO A 49 28.82 43.26 16.02
C PRO A 49 28.71 44.74 15.67
N GLU A 50 29.61 45.58 16.22
CA GLU A 50 29.68 47.00 15.86
C GLU A 50 29.92 47.17 14.37
N GLY A 51 29.15 48.06 13.73
CA GLY A 51 29.24 48.33 12.29
C GLY A 51 28.25 47.52 11.41
N LEU A 52 27.45 46.63 11.99
CA LEU A 52 26.37 45.96 11.26
C LEU A 52 24.99 46.50 11.68
N THR A 53 24.17 46.71 10.70
CA THR A 53 22.77 47.16 10.92
C THR A 53 21.90 45.96 11.33
N ARG A 54 21.04 46.18 12.32
CA ARG A 54 20.07 45.15 12.71
C ARG A 54 19.10 44.89 11.54
N PRO A 55 18.77 43.60 11.23
CA PRO A 55 17.75 43.32 10.22
C PRO A 55 16.45 44.05 10.54
N ASP A 56 15.81 44.60 9.51
CA ASP A 56 14.50 45.24 9.65
C ASP A 56 13.46 44.19 10.05
N GLY A 57 12.92 44.34 11.26
CA GLY A 57 11.89 43.45 11.77
C GLY A 57 10.51 43.67 11.15
N ALA A 58 10.33 44.74 10.32
CA ALA A 58 9.05 45.04 9.70
C ALA A 58 8.60 43.99 8.65
N SER A 59 9.55 43.27 8.09
CA SER A 59 9.30 42.16 7.15
C SER A 59 9.37 40.76 7.80
N ALA A 60 9.53 40.69 9.13
CA ALA A 60 9.51 39.41 9.82
C ALA A 60 8.09 38.84 9.83
N LEU A 61 7.96 37.54 9.49
CA LEU A 61 6.70 36.82 9.61
C LEU A 61 6.29 36.79 11.09
N VAL A 62 5.13 37.39 11.38
CA VAL A 62 4.51 37.26 12.70
C VAL A 62 3.90 35.88 12.80
N VAL A 63 4.51 35.02 13.60
CA VAL A 63 3.91 33.72 13.94
C VAL A 63 2.77 33.96 14.92
N PRO A 64 1.51 33.62 14.58
CA PRO A 64 0.41 33.78 15.50
C PRO A 64 0.62 32.95 16.76
N ASP A 65 0.31 33.49 17.93
CA ASP A 65 0.29 32.70 19.15
C ASP A 65 -0.74 31.59 19.06
N VAL A 66 -0.28 30.37 18.86
CA VAL A 66 -1.14 29.19 18.90
C VAL A 66 -1.45 28.90 20.36
N LYS A 67 -2.72 28.99 20.73
CA LYS A 67 -3.14 28.58 22.09
C LYS A 67 -2.73 27.14 22.31
N PRO A 68 -1.93 26.84 23.37
CA PRO A 68 -1.60 25.46 23.69
C PRO A 68 -2.91 24.75 24.07
N GLY A 69 -3.35 23.76 23.29
CA GLY A 69 -4.56 22.99 23.62
C GLY A 69 -5.33 22.41 22.46
N GLY A 70 -4.97 22.70 21.23
CA GLY A 70 -5.47 21.94 20.08
C GLY A 70 -4.67 20.66 19.92
N GLN A 71 -4.98 19.60 20.68
CA GLN A 71 -4.49 18.28 20.29
C GLN A 71 -5.08 17.99 18.91
N ALA A 72 -4.22 17.91 17.90
CA ALA A 72 -4.61 17.33 16.64
C ALA A 72 -5.28 15.97 16.99
N ALA A 73 -6.49 15.76 16.48
CA ALA A 73 -7.22 14.52 16.67
C ALA A 73 -6.49 13.39 15.95
N GLY A 74 -5.46 12.87 16.55
CA GLY A 74 -4.64 11.76 16.10
C GLY A 74 -3.83 11.29 17.29
N SER A 75 -3.66 10.02 17.45
CA SER A 75 -2.87 9.38 18.49
C SER A 75 -1.44 9.94 18.48
N GLY A 76 -1.21 10.99 19.17
CA GLY A 76 -0.07 11.86 19.23
C GLY A 76 1.33 11.27 19.42
N CYS A 77 1.66 10.16 18.80
CA CYS A 77 3.03 9.69 18.74
C CYS A 77 3.74 10.34 17.55
N LEU A 78 4.82 11.07 17.81
CA LEU A 78 5.72 11.60 16.76
C LEU A 78 6.32 10.47 15.89
N ALA A 79 6.40 9.24 16.42
CA ALA A 79 6.83 8.07 15.66
C ALA A 79 5.74 7.53 14.71
N ASP A 80 4.50 7.91 14.91
CA ASP A 80 3.40 7.54 14.02
C ASP A 80 3.41 8.48 12.82
N ALA A 81 3.57 7.89 11.62
CA ALA A 81 3.43 8.66 10.39
C ALA A 81 2.07 9.37 10.37
N PRO A 82 2.02 10.66 9.97
CA PRO A 82 0.77 11.39 9.84
C PRO A 82 -0.27 10.60 9.03
N SER A 83 -1.54 10.76 9.34
CA SER A 83 -2.64 10.00 8.73
C SER A 83 -2.73 10.08 7.21
N TYR A 84 -2.14 11.11 6.59
CA TYR A 84 -2.06 11.23 5.14
C TYR A 84 -1.04 10.26 4.50
N PHE A 85 -0.11 9.69 5.27
CA PHE A 85 0.75 8.59 4.83
C PHE A 85 0.13 7.22 5.09
N ARG A 86 -0.85 7.14 5.99
CA ARG A 86 -1.63 5.92 6.15
C ARG A 86 -2.74 5.97 5.13
N SER A 87 -2.68 5.13 4.13
CA SER A 87 -3.79 4.92 3.19
C SER A 87 -4.98 4.25 3.89
N SER A 88 -5.43 4.86 5.00
CA SER A 88 -6.69 4.51 5.64
C SER A 88 -7.82 5.20 4.88
N GLY A 89 -8.35 4.49 3.93
CA GLY A 89 -9.64 4.70 3.33
C GLY A 89 -9.93 6.10 2.82
N THR A 90 -9.96 6.28 1.49
CA THR A 90 -10.55 7.41 0.76
C THR A 90 -9.64 8.54 0.27
N VAL A 91 -8.34 8.37 0.15
CA VAL A 91 -7.67 9.13 -0.89
C VAL A 91 -8.11 8.50 -2.21
N ALA A 92 -8.84 9.26 -3.01
CA ALA A 92 -9.23 8.82 -4.35
C ALA A 92 -7.95 8.51 -5.12
N ARG A 93 -7.62 7.23 -5.27
CA ARG A 93 -6.46 6.81 -6.06
C ARG A 93 -6.61 7.34 -7.47
N SER A 94 -5.54 7.85 -8.04
CA SER A 94 -5.53 8.16 -9.46
C SER A 94 -5.67 6.87 -10.30
N PRO A 95 -6.09 6.94 -11.56
CA PRO A 95 -6.10 5.78 -12.44
C PRO A 95 -4.76 5.08 -12.53
N GLU A 96 -3.66 5.83 -12.56
CA GLU A 96 -2.29 5.32 -12.62
C GLU A 96 -1.93 4.56 -11.33
N GLU A 97 -2.35 5.07 -10.16
CA GLU A 97 -2.15 4.39 -8.88
C GLU A 97 -2.95 3.09 -8.77
N VAL A 98 -4.15 3.05 -9.37
CA VAL A 98 -4.93 1.79 -9.46
C VAL A 98 -4.19 0.75 -10.29
N VAL A 99 -3.65 1.15 -11.45
CA VAL A 99 -2.88 0.24 -12.31
C VAL A 99 -1.60 -0.21 -11.62
N ALA A 100 -0.89 0.69 -10.93
CA ALA A 100 0.30 0.35 -10.15
C ALA A 100 -0.02 -0.64 -9.02
N SER A 101 -1.09 -0.40 -8.26
CA SER A 101 -1.55 -1.30 -7.19
C SER A 101 -1.96 -2.67 -7.73
N TRP A 102 -2.65 -2.70 -8.86
CA TRP A 102 -3.03 -3.93 -9.58
C TRP A 102 -1.79 -4.74 -9.98
N ALA A 103 -0.79 -4.09 -10.56
CA ALA A 103 0.44 -4.72 -10.97
C ALA A 103 1.25 -5.27 -9.77
N GLN A 104 1.37 -4.48 -8.71
CA GLN A 104 2.09 -4.88 -7.51
C GLN A 104 1.43 -6.09 -6.84
N ALA A 105 0.11 -6.05 -6.65
CA ALA A 105 -0.63 -7.15 -6.05
C ALA A 105 -0.53 -8.43 -6.90
N TRP A 106 -0.55 -8.30 -8.23
CA TRP A 106 -0.34 -9.44 -9.12
C TRP A 106 1.06 -10.03 -9.00
N ALA A 107 2.09 -9.18 -9.03
CA ALA A 107 3.48 -9.61 -8.87
C ALA A 107 3.71 -10.31 -7.52
N SER A 108 3.03 -9.86 -6.46
CA SER A 108 3.04 -10.49 -5.13
C SER A 108 2.11 -11.70 -5.00
N ARG A 109 1.37 -12.08 -6.07
CA ARG A 109 0.38 -13.17 -6.08
C ARG A 109 -0.77 -12.99 -5.09
N GLU A 110 -1.09 -11.76 -4.76
CA GLU A 110 -2.18 -11.39 -3.86
C GLU A 110 -3.51 -11.29 -4.64
N ALA A 111 -4.08 -12.42 -5.00
CA ALA A 111 -5.25 -12.48 -5.87
C ALA A 111 -6.44 -11.65 -5.34
N ASP A 112 -6.72 -11.69 -4.03
CA ASP A 112 -7.80 -10.93 -3.42
C ASP A 112 -7.57 -9.43 -3.49
N ALA A 113 -6.32 -8.98 -3.33
CA ALA A 113 -5.94 -7.57 -3.47
C ALA A 113 -6.13 -7.09 -4.92
N VAL A 114 -5.78 -7.92 -5.92
CA VAL A 114 -6.05 -7.63 -7.33
C VAL A 114 -7.55 -7.53 -7.59
N LEU A 115 -8.33 -8.54 -7.16
CA LEU A 115 -9.77 -8.59 -7.41
C LEU A 115 -10.54 -7.48 -6.71
N ALA A 116 -10.06 -6.99 -5.57
CA ALA A 116 -10.63 -5.84 -4.88
C ALA A 116 -10.56 -4.53 -5.68
N LEU A 117 -9.75 -4.46 -6.72
CA LEU A 117 -9.65 -3.29 -7.60
C LEU A 117 -10.71 -3.29 -8.72
N TYR A 118 -11.39 -4.41 -8.93
CA TYR A 118 -12.44 -4.50 -9.94
C TYR A 118 -13.75 -3.88 -9.45
N SER A 119 -14.49 -3.33 -10.40
CA SER A 119 -15.82 -2.76 -10.20
C SER A 119 -16.83 -3.85 -9.89
N THR A 120 -17.85 -3.51 -9.11
CA THR A 120 -19.03 -4.39 -8.94
C THR A 120 -19.81 -4.57 -10.24
N SER A 121 -19.66 -3.62 -11.17
CA SER A 121 -20.22 -3.66 -12.53
C SER A 121 -19.22 -4.18 -13.58
N PHE A 122 -18.20 -4.92 -13.17
CA PHE A 122 -17.20 -5.46 -14.09
C PHE A 122 -17.82 -6.36 -15.16
N VAL A 123 -17.44 -6.11 -16.40
CA VAL A 123 -17.86 -6.89 -17.57
C VAL A 123 -16.66 -7.68 -18.09
N ALA A 124 -16.75 -9.00 -18.01
CA ALA A 124 -15.74 -9.89 -18.59
C ALA A 124 -15.75 -9.84 -20.13
N PRO A 125 -14.63 -10.19 -20.78
CA PRO A 125 -14.61 -10.40 -22.22
C PRO A 125 -15.71 -11.36 -22.70
N THR A 126 -16.21 -11.12 -23.91
CA THR A 126 -17.38 -11.83 -24.46
C THR A 126 -17.17 -13.32 -24.73
N ASP A 127 -15.94 -13.76 -24.76
CA ASP A 127 -15.52 -15.15 -24.96
C ASP A 127 -15.49 -16.00 -23.67
N THR A 128 -15.95 -15.43 -22.55
CA THR A 128 -15.92 -16.09 -21.25
C THR A 128 -17.32 -16.47 -20.75
N ALA A 129 -17.38 -17.43 -19.81
CA ALA A 129 -18.61 -17.92 -19.19
C ALA A 129 -19.30 -16.91 -18.24
N GLY A 130 -18.96 -15.61 -18.35
CA GLY A 130 -19.48 -14.54 -17.51
C GLY A 130 -18.47 -13.99 -16.50
N SER A 131 -18.81 -12.85 -15.90
CA SER A 131 -17.88 -12.10 -15.04
C SER A 131 -17.45 -12.89 -13.80
N ALA A 132 -18.34 -13.62 -13.16
CA ALA A 132 -18.00 -14.41 -11.97
C ALA A 132 -17.00 -15.54 -12.29
N ALA A 133 -17.26 -16.31 -13.36
CA ALA A 133 -16.35 -17.37 -13.78
C ALA A 133 -14.99 -16.82 -14.21
N TRP A 134 -14.97 -15.68 -14.88
CA TRP A 134 -13.73 -15.01 -15.28
C TRP A 134 -12.92 -14.54 -14.07
N LEU A 135 -13.56 -13.98 -13.04
CA LEU A 135 -12.88 -13.53 -11.82
C LEU A 135 -12.26 -14.72 -11.07
N GLU A 136 -12.93 -15.87 -11.00
CA GLU A 136 -12.37 -17.09 -10.38
C GLU A 136 -11.18 -17.62 -11.19
N GLN A 137 -11.28 -17.69 -12.51
CA GLN A 137 -10.16 -18.07 -13.36
C GLN A 137 -8.99 -17.10 -13.19
N ARG A 138 -9.28 -15.80 -13.06
CA ARG A 138 -8.27 -14.77 -12.82
C ARG A 138 -7.58 -14.96 -11.46
N ARG A 139 -8.32 -15.31 -10.43
CA ARG A 139 -7.80 -15.66 -9.10
C ARG A 139 -6.77 -16.79 -9.20
N GLU A 140 -7.12 -17.87 -9.86
CA GLU A 140 -6.23 -19.01 -10.06
C GLU A 140 -4.99 -18.63 -10.88
N GLN A 141 -5.17 -17.88 -11.95
CA GLN A 141 -4.08 -17.41 -12.80
C GLN A 141 -3.08 -16.53 -12.03
N ILE A 142 -3.55 -15.66 -11.14
CA ILE A 142 -2.67 -14.83 -10.30
C ILE A 142 -1.91 -15.71 -9.32
N ALA A 143 -2.58 -16.67 -8.68
CA ALA A 143 -1.98 -17.51 -7.66
C ALA A 143 -0.91 -18.46 -8.22
N THR A 144 -1.15 -19.05 -9.40
CA THR A 144 -0.33 -20.14 -9.93
C THR A 144 0.33 -19.86 -11.28
N GLY A 145 -0.20 -18.88 -12.02
CA GLY A 145 0.25 -18.56 -13.38
C GLY A 145 1.61 -17.85 -13.43
N PRO A 146 2.16 -17.64 -14.62
CA PRO A 146 3.39 -16.86 -14.81
C PRO A 146 3.18 -15.40 -14.45
N VAL A 147 4.18 -14.79 -13.83
CA VAL A 147 4.22 -13.34 -13.58
C VAL A 147 4.95 -12.67 -14.73
N PRO A 148 4.34 -11.68 -15.41
CA PRO A 148 5.02 -10.94 -16.48
C PRO A 148 6.17 -10.10 -15.94
N GLU A 149 7.24 -9.95 -16.73
CA GLU A 149 8.38 -9.09 -16.38
C GLU A 149 8.86 -8.30 -17.61
N PRO A 150 8.70 -6.97 -17.62
CA PRO A 150 8.04 -6.18 -16.60
C PRO A 150 6.52 -6.39 -16.56
N MET A 151 5.93 -6.21 -15.38
CA MET A 151 4.48 -6.32 -15.18
C MET A 151 3.74 -5.26 -15.98
N ILE A 152 4.31 -4.06 -16.06
CA ILE A 152 3.78 -2.93 -16.82
C ILE A 152 4.92 -2.23 -17.54
N GLU A 153 4.78 -2.05 -18.85
CA GLU A 153 5.65 -1.25 -19.69
C GLU A 153 4.80 -0.32 -20.55
N ASN A 154 5.28 0.90 -20.76
CA ASN A 154 4.62 1.89 -21.64
C ASN A 154 3.18 2.21 -21.21
N LEU A 155 2.95 2.41 -19.89
CA LEU A 155 1.65 2.81 -19.38
C LEU A 155 1.22 4.15 -19.98
N LYS A 156 0.01 4.17 -20.53
CA LYS A 156 -0.69 5.36 -20.99
C LYS A 156 -2.11 5.34 -20.46
N VAL A 157 -2.55 6.45 -19.91
CA VAL A 157 -3.92 6.61 -19.41
C VAL A 157 -4.61 7.70 -20.21
N ASP A 158 -5.61 7.32 -20.95
CA ASP A 158 -6.41 8.23 -21.78
C ASP A 158 -7.76 8.51 -21.11
N GLN A 159 -8.25 9.73 -21.29
CA GLN A 159 -9.56 10.14 -20.81
C GLN A 159 -10.64 9.65 -21.81
N ASP A 160 -11.64 8.94 -21.29
CA ASP A 160 -12.80 8.47 -22.03
C ASP A 160 -14.10 8.94 -21.35
N GLY A 161 -14.32 10.25 -21.36
CA GLY A 161 -15.42 10.89 -20.65
C GLY A 161 -15.05 11.43 -19.25
N ALA A 162 -16.06 11.89 -18.50
CA ALA A 162 -15.86 12.49 -17.18
C ALA A 162 -15.41 11.46 -16.13
N ASP A 163 -16.10 10.31 -16.07
CA ASP A 163 -15.95 9.29 -15.06
C ASP A 163 -15.38 7.97 -15.61
N ARG A 164 -14.69 8.03 -16.73
CA ARG A 164 -14.10 6.88 -17.41
C ARG A 164 -12.67 7.17 -17.84
N ARG A 165 -11.79 6.19 -17.69
CA ARG A 165 -10.40 6.20 -18.14
C ARG A 165 -10.06 4.86 -18.79
N VAL A 166 -9.15 4.89 -19.75
CA VAL A 166 -8.60 3.68 -20.37
C VAL A 166 -7.10 3.69 -20.16
N ALA A 167 -6.60 2.71 -19.44
CA ALA A 167 -5.18 2.48 -19.25
C ALA A 167 -4.72 1.40 -20.22
N SER A 168 -3.75 1.73 -21.09
CA SER A 168 -3.10 0.80 -22.00
C SER A 168 -1.64 0.59 -21.62
N PHE A 169 -1.18 -0.67 -21.64
CA PHE A 169 0.20 -1.03 -21.30
C PHE A 169 0.59 -2.36 -21.95
N VAL A 170 1.87 -2.70 -21.85
CA VAL A 170 2.43 -3.96 -22.34
C VAL A 170 2.92 -4.78 -21.16
N GLN A 171 2.63 -6.08 -21.19
CA GLN A 171 3.19 -7.10 -20.30
C GLN A 171 4.09 -8.02 -21.11
N LYS A 172 5.21 -8.45 -20.52
CA LYS A 172 6.13 -9.39 -21.16
C LYS A 172 6.15 -10.71 -20.42
N PHE A 173 6.02 -11.80 -21.20
CA PHE A 173 6.12 -13.18 -20.72
C PHE A 173 7.25 -13.87 -21.49
N GLY A 174 8.47 -13.75 -21.00
CA GLY A 174 9.66 -14.21 -21.73
C GLY A 174 9.83 -13.43 -23.03
N THR A 175 9.74 -14.12 -24.17
CA THR A 175 9.85 -13.51 -25.51
C THR A 175 8.54 -12.93 -26.05
N ASN A 176 7.41 -13.28 -25.44
CA ASN A 176 6.10 -12.82 -25.88
C ASN A 176 5.70 -11.52 -25.19
N SER A 177 5.05 -10.63 -25.93
CA SER A 177 4.49 -9.41 -25.38
C SER A 177 2.98 -9.35 -25.58
N LEU A 178 2.28 -8.85 -24.58
CA LEU A 178 0.84 -8.76 -24.52
C LEU A 178 0.44 -7.31 -24.26
N ARG A 179 -0.30 -6.69 -25.19
CA ARG A 179 -0.89 -5.38 -24.96
C ARG A 179 -2.24 -5.53 -24.31
N LYS A 180 -2.41 -4.87 -23.17
CA LYS A 180 -3.66 -4.84 -22.40
C LYS A 180 -4.26 -3.44 -22.33
N GLU A 181 -5.58 -3.42 -22.23
CA GLU A 181 -6.36 -2.23 -21.88
C GLU A 181 -7.21 -2.54 -20.64
N LEU A 182 -7.13 -1.65 -19.65
CA LEU A 182 -8.02 -1.64 -18.49
C LEU A 182 -8.95 -0.44 -18.60
N THR A 183 -10.24 -0.69 -18.76
CA THR A 183 -11.23 0.37 -18.66
C THR A 183 -11.59 0.57 -17.20
N MET A 184 -11.42 1.80 -16.71
CA MET A 184 -11.74 2.16 -15.34
C MET A 184 -12.92 3.11 -15.29
N VAL A 185 -13.74 2.94 -14.27
CA VAL A 185 -14.88 3.81 -13.96
C VAL A 185 -14.74 4.37 -12.54
N ARG A 186 -15.34 5.52 -12.32
CA ARG A 186 -15.35 6.16 -11.00
C ARG A 186 -16.53 5.67 -10.19
N GLU A 187 -16.26 4.98 -9.08
CA GLU A 187 -17.26 4.51 -8.13
C GLU A 187 -16.97 5.08 -6.74
N SER A 188 -17.93 5.75 -6.14
CA SER A 188 -17.82 6.29 -4.76
C SER A 188 -16.50 7.04 -4.51
N ASN A 189 -16.11 7.90 -5.45
CA ASN A 189 -14.87 8.69 -5.42
C ASN A 189 -13.56 7.88 -5.58
N SER A 190 -13.64 6.63 -6.02
CA SER A 190 -12.47 5.78 -6.31
C SER A 190 -12.55 5.22 -7.73
N TRP A 191 -11.41 5.05 -8.39
CA TRP A 191 -11.35 4.38 -9.68
C TRP A 191 -11.37 2.87 -9.49
N ARG A 192 -12.15 2.17 -10.32
CA ARG A 192 -12.31 0.72 -10.33
C ARG A 192 -12.20 0.18 -11.75
N ILE A 193 -11.68 -1.03 -11.91
CA ILE A 193 -11.53 -1.69 -13.21
C ILE A 193 -12.89 -2.27 -13.62
N ALA A 194 -13.49 -1.71 -14.66
CA ALA A 194 -14.81 -2.14 -15.16
C ALA A 194 -14.71 -3.12 -16.33
N ALA A 195 -13.60 -3.14 -17.06
CA ALA A 195 -13.33 -4.13 -18.10
C ALA A 195 -11.82 -4.32 -18.30
N GLU A 196 -11.44 -5.51 -18.74
CA GLU A 196 -10.10 -5.85 -19.15
C GLU A 196 -10.13 -6.45 -20.55
N LYS A 197 -9.24 -5.99 -21.43
CA LYS A 197 -9.14 -6.47 -22.81
C LYS A 197 -7.69 -6.70 -23.20
N VAL A 198 -7.43 -7.81 -23.88
CA VAL A 198 -6.19 -8.04 -24.62
C VAL A 198 -6.38 -7.52 -26.02
N VAL A 199 -5.51 -6.60 -26.44
CA VAL A 199 -5.61 -5.91 -27.75
C VAL A 199 -4.71 -6.56 -28.79
N ASP A 200 -3.51 -6.96 -28.38
CA ASP A 200 -2.50 -7.53 -29.29
C ASP A 200 -1.58 -8.49 -28.53
N VAL A 201 -1.12 -9.53 -29.23
CA VAL A 201 -0.15 -10.52 -28.75
C VAL A 201 0.98 -10.58 -29.77
N LYS A 202 2.21 -10.31 -29.36
CA LYS A 202 3.41 -10.40 -30.20
C LYS A 202 4.42 -11.36 -29.61
#